data_a3e69a532f9c3df30fde294dc7356135
#
_entry.id   a3e69a532f9c3df30fde294dc7356135
#
_cell.length_a   1.000
_cell.length_b   1.000
_cell.length_c   1.000
_cell.angle_alpha   90.00
_cell.angle_beta   90.00
_cell.angle_gamma   90.00
#
_symmetry.space_group_name_H-M   'P 1'
#
loop_
_entity.id
_entity.type
_entity.pdbx_description
1 polymer ?
#
loop_
_entity_poly.entity_id
_entity_poly.type
_entity_poly.pdbx_seq_one_letter_code
_entity_poly.pdbx_strand_id
1 'polypeptide(L)'
;MAVTSSKPQGDRMRFIYILFIFLYLLMPVAGNAQDSLSVAKADTLSKDSVRSERPNYALLRGIFAAQSGLYLGTIYGLSRSWYKNPLTHFIVKDDTGEWLQMDKMGHLYTSYQIARHTAELYKKTGISKRQMLVYGAISGIIFQTPIEILDGFSPDYGFSPGDMVANVSGSVLYLGQIALWDEVRIQPKFSFHYTSLSRVRPELLGSNRYESWLKDYNGQTYWFSASPKSFFRGMNWPAWLCFSVGYGIQDMVSAEREKSIERGYRPYRQYYLSLDIDLTKIKTKSKLVRTLGFFVNSIKIPAPALQFSRKGIDFKPFYF
;
A
#
# COMPACT_ATOMS: atom_id res chain seq x y z
N MET A 1 38.96 8.32 28.46
CA MET A 1 37.78 9.19 28.59
C MET A 1 36.71 8.62 27.73
N ALA A 2 35.72 7.96 28.34
CA ALA A 2 34.59 7.37 27.61
C ALA A 2 33.49 8.43 27.48
N VAL A 3 33.21 8.86 26.25
CA VAL A 3 32.04 9.70 25.94
C VAL A 3 30.87 8.79 25.81
N THR A 4 30.04 8.70 26.84
CA THR A 4 28.74 8.05 26.81
C THR A 4 27.78 8.95 26.05
N SER A 5 27.59 8.69 24.76
CA SER A 5 26.51 9.30 23.95
C SER A 5 25.22 8.52 24.14
N SER A 6 24.46 8.88 25.15
CA SER A 6 23.08 8.37 25.33
C SER A 6 22.07 9.40 24.83
N LYS A 7 21.78 9.43 23.51
CA LYS A 7 20.62 10.21 23.01
C LYS A 7 20.05 9.89 21.61
N PRO A 8 19.83 8.65 21.18
CA PRO A 8 19.00 8.44 20.00
C PRO A 8 17.54 8.07 20.29
N GLN A 9 17.22 7.69 21.53
CA GLN A 9 15.88 7.19 21.86
C GLN A 9 14.87 8.32 22.11
N GLY A 10 15.33 9.48 22.60
CA GLY A 10 14.47 10.64 22.89
C GLY A 10 13.90 11.32 21.65
N ASP A 11 14.67 11.40 20.58
CA ASP A 11 14.25 12.11 19.37
C ASP A 11 13.23 11.32 18.53
N ARG A 12 13.37 9.98 18.50
CA ARG A 12 12.38 9.09 17.88
C ARG A 12 11.02 9.16 18.60
N MET A 13 11.04 9.19 19.93
CA MET A 13 9.82 9.35 20.73
C MET A 13 9.17 10.70 20.49
N ARG A 14 9.93 11.79 20.43
CA ARG A 14 9.39 13.13 20.10
C ARG A 14 8.75 13.17 18.73
N PHE A 15 9.37 12.56 17.72
CA PHE A 15 8.82 12.47 16.37
C PHE A 15 7.50 11.68 16.36
N ILE A 16 7.42 10.54 17.06
CA ILE A 16 6.18 9.76 17.19
C ILE A 16 5.08 10.59 17.88
N TYR A 17 5.40 11.39 18.90
CA TYR A 17 4.44 12.30 19.52
C TYR A 17 3.96 13.40 18.58
N ILE A 18 4.85 14.01 17.80
CA ILE A 18 4.49 15.02 16.80
C ILE A 18 3.56 14.40 15.75
N LEU A 19 3.87 13.19 15.28
CA LEU A 19 3.05 12.45 14.35
C LEU A 19 1.66 12.13 14.96
N PHE A 20 1.62 11.79 16.27
CA PHE A 20 0.37 11.54 16.98
C PHE A 20 -0.50 12.81 17.02
N ILE A 21 0.09 13.95 17.33
CA ILE A 21 -0.59 15.24 17.33
C ILE A 21 -1.09 15.58 15.91
N PHE A 22 -0.28 15.37 14.90
CA PHE A 22 -0.64 15.60 13.50
C PHE A 22 -1.80 14.71 13.05
N LEU A 23 -1.77 13.41 13.35
CA LEU A 23 -2.86 12.48 13.06
C LEU A 23 -4.13 12.84 13.86
N TYR A 24 -3.98 13.31 15.10
CA TYR A 24 -5.11 13.79 15.91
C TYR A 24 -5.76 15.04 15.32
N LEU A 25 -4.97 15.99 14.80
CA LEU A 25 -5.45 17.18 14.11
C LEU A 25 -6.17 16.88 12.79
N LEU A 26 -5.82 15.76 12.15
CA LEU A 26 -6.49 15.25 10.94
C LEU A 26 -7.74 14.43 11.24
N MET A 27 -8.09 14.20 12.53
CA MET A 27 -9.38 13.59 12.86
C MET A 27 -10.50 14.37 12.16
N PRO A 28 -11.43 13.69 11.49
CA PRO A 28 -12.60 14.35 10.95
C PRO A 28 -13.34 15.00 12.12
N VAL A 29 -13.12 16.30 12.27
CA VAL A 29 -13.87 17.11 13.22
C VAL A 29 -15.30 17.08 12.72
N ALA A 30 -16.15 16.30 13.38
CA ALA A 30 -17.59 16.43 13.24
C ALA A 30 -17.94 17.79 13.84
N GLY A 31 -17.59 18.86 13.13
CA GLY A 31 -18.13 20.16 13.40
C GLY A 31 -19.63 20.06 13.19
N ASN A 32 -20.40 20.55 14.14
CA ASN A 32 -21.77 20.92 13.92
C ASN A 32 -21.79 22.09 12.91
N ALA A 33 -21.47 21.80 11.65
CA ALA A 33 -21.83 22.65 10.56
C ALA A 33 -23.33 22.49 10.40
N GLN A 34 -24.08 23.30 11.11
CA GLN A 34 -25.43 23.61 10.76
C GLN A 34 -25.41 23.98 9.28
N ASP A 35 -26.02 23.15 8.48
CA ASP A 35 -26.31 23.45 7.07
C ASP A 35 -27.29 24.64 7.06
N SER A 36 -26.75 25.85 7.05
CA SER A 36 -27.43 27.07 6.66
C SER A 36 -27.13 27.40 5.22
N LEU A 37 -27.52 26.50 4.32
CA LEU A 37 -27.72 26.80 2.94
C LEU A 37 -29.12 26.29 2.55
N SER A 38 -30.07 27.19 2.71
CA SER A 38 -31.41 27.09 2.13
C SER A 38 -31.28 26.91 0.62
N VAL A 39 -31.41 25.67 0.16
CA VAL A 39 -31.68 25.41 -1.25
C VAL A 39 -33.17 25.58 -1.47
N ALA A 40 -33.48 26.59 -2.24
CA ALA A 40 -34.81 26.88 -2.74
C ALA A 40 -35.46 25.64 -3.39
N LYS A 41 -36.72 25.45 -3.08
CA LYS A 41 -37.69 24.54 -3.69
C LYS A 41 -37.42 24.23 -5.15
N ALA A 42 -37.30 22.94 -5.45
CA ALA A 42 -37.80 22.37 -6.70
C ALA A 42 -38.70 21.19 -6.35
N ASP A 43 -39.94 21.31 -6.76
CA ASP A 43 -41.05 20.41 -6.49
C ASP A 43 -40.88 19.03 -7.13
N THR A 44 -41.48 18.06 -6.42
CA THR A 44 -42.14 16.83 -6.93
C THR A 44 -41.39 15.95 -7.93
N LEU A 45 -40.87 14.80 -7.39
CA LEU A 45 -41.18 13.48 -7.95
C LEU A 45 -40.61 12.36 -7.09
N SER A 46 -41.50 11.43 -6.72
CA SER A 46 -41.32 10.09 -6.17
C SER A 46 -40.72 9.96 -4.76
N LYS A 47 -41.63 9.72 -3.83
CA LYS A 47 -41.38 9.09 -2.52
C LYS A 47 -41.00 7.63 -2.71
N ASP A 48 -39.72 7.37 -2.96
CA ASP A 48 -39.10 6.14 -2.51
C ASP A 48 -38.23 6.52 -1.32
N SER A 49 -38.68 6.13 -0.13
CA SER A 49 -38.06 6.41 1.15
C SER A 49 -36.74 5.66 1.28
N VAL A 50 -35.66 6.17 0.66
CA VAL A 50 -34.31 5.87 1.07
C VAL A 50 -34.13 6.56 2.43
N ARG A 51 -34.34 5.81 3.48
CA ARG A 51 -34.05 6.20 4.86
C ARG A 51 -32.56 6.52 4.91
N SER A 52 -32.22 7.79 4.76
CA SER A 52 -30.87 8.30 4.98
C SER A 52 -30.57 8.10 6.46
N GLU A 53 -29.98 6.95 6.79
CA GLU A 53 -29.48 6.72 8.14
C GLU A 53 -28.37 7.75 8.39
N ARG A 54 -28.51 8.48 9.50
CA ARG A 54 -27.50 9.49 9.89
C ARG A 54 -26.14 8.80 10.05
N PRO A 55 -25.04 9.39 9.56
CA PRO A 55 -23.72 8.80 9.70
C PRO A 55 -23.39 8.49 11.16
N ASN A 56 -22.84 7.32 11.41
CA ASN A 56 -22.39 6.92 12.75
C ASN A 56 -20.97 7.46 12.98
N TYR A 57 -20.90 8.69 13.47
CA TYR A 57 -19.63 9.36 13.77
C TYR A 57 -18.87 8.72 14.93
N ALA A 58 -19.54 8.05 15.87
CA ALA A 58 -18.86 7.31 16.94
C ALA A 58 -18.09 6.13 16.37
N LEU A 59 -18.71 5.36 15.47
CA LEU A 59 -18.05 4.28 14.76
C LEU A 59 -16.89 4.79 13.87
N LEU A 60 -17.08 5.92 13.17
CA LEU A 60 -16.06 6.55 12.36
C LEU A 60 -14.82 6.92 13.20
N ARG A 61 -15.03 7.57 14.34
CA ARG A 61 -13.93 7.93 15.28
C ARG A 61 -13.26 6.68 15.85
N GLY A 62 -14.02 5.64 16.20
CA GLY A 62 -13.49 4.36 16.67
C GLY A 62 -12.60 3.67 15.63
N ILE A 63 -13.04 3.61 14.37
CA ILE A 63 -12.25 3.05 13.26
C ILE A 63 -10.98 3.88 13.06
N PHE A 64 -11.08 5.21 13.03
CA PHE A 64 -9.93 6.09 12.87
C PHE A 64 -8.91 5.91 14.00
N ALA A 65 -9.36 5.87 15.26
CA ALA A 65 -8.49 5.68 16.42
C ALA A 65 -7.79 4.31 16.38
N ALA A 66 -8.52 3.23 16.04
CA ALA A 66 -7.96 1.90 15.91
C ALA A 66 -6.93 1.83 14.76
N GLN A 67 -7.23 2.43 13.62
CA GLN A 67 -6.33 2.50 12.47
C GLN A 67 -5.07 3.30 12.79
N SER A 68 -5.21 4.45 13.46
CA SER A 68 -4.08 5.27 13.88
C SER A 68 -3.20 4.54 14.91
N GLY A 69 -3.80 3.86 15.88
CA GLY A 69 -3.06 3.05 16.86
C GLY A 69 -2.28 1.90 16.22
N LEU A 70 -2.92 1.17 15.30
CA LEU A 70 -2.26 0.10 14.53
C LEU A 70 -1.09 0.66 13.71
N TYR A 71 -1.32 1.79 13.04
CA TYR A 71 -0.30 2.45 12.23
C TYR A 71 0.91 2.90 13.07
N LEU A 72 0.66 3.56 14.21
CA LEU A 72 1.76 3.99 15.10
C LEU A 72 2.56 2.80 15.63
N GLY A 73 1.88 1.70 15.98
CA GLY A 73 2.56 0.46 16.37
C GLY A 73 3.41 -0.11 15.23
N THR A 74 2.90 -0.07 14.01
CA THR A 74 3.62 -0.52 12.81
C THR A 74 4.84 0.36 12.54
N ILE A 75 4.71 1.69 12.52
CA ILE A 75 5.83 2.62 12.32
C ILE A 75 6.88 2.45 13.41
N TYR A 76 6.47 2.28 14.68
CA TYR A 76 7.40 2.01 15.76
C TYR A 76 8.18 0.70 15.52
N GLY A 77 7.51 -0.39 15.15
CA GLY A 77 8.14 -1.67 14.84
C GLY A 77 9.10 -1.58 13.64
N LEU A 78 8.65 -0.95 12.56
CA LEU A 78 9.46 -0.72 11.36
C LEU A 78 10.68 0.16 11.68
N SER A 79 10.51 1.25 12.43
CA SER A 79 11.62 2.15 12.77
C SER A 79 12.76 1.45 13.51
N ARG A 80 12.45 0.41 14.29
CA ARG A 80 13.47 -0.40 14.97
C ARG A 80 14.22 -1.34 14.02
N SER A 81 13.60 -1.75 12.93
CA SER A 81 14.21 -2.64 11.93
C SER A 81 15.02 -1.90 10.88
N TRP A 82 14.59 -0.69 10.50
CA TRP A 82 15.22 0.11 9.45
C TRP A 82 16.24 1.12 9.97
N TYR A 83 15.87 1.95 10.95
CA TYR A 83 16.73 3.07 11.40
C TYR A 83 17.65 2.63 12.54
N LYS A 84 18.73 1.95 12.20
CA LYS A 84 19.74 1.47 13.16
C LYS A 84 20.71 2.57 13.57
N ASN A 85 21.02 3.48 12.66
CA ASN A 85 21.93 4.61 12.87
C ASN A 85 21.19 5.83 13.49
N PRO A 86 21.90 6.72 14.21
CA PRO A 86 21.34 7.98 14.69
C PRO A 86 20.79 8.82 13.53
N LEU A 87 19.69 9.54 13.78
CA LEU A 87 19.13 10.49 12.82
C LEU A 87 20.09 11.68 12.63
N THR A 88 20.13 12.19 11.40
CA THR A 88 20.99 13.31 10.97
C THR A 88 20.15 14.52 10.52
N HIS A 89 20.77 15.47 9.82
CA HIS A 89 20.06 16.54 9.14
C HIS A 89 19.21 15.96 7.99
N PHE A 90 18.17 16.68 7.59
CA PHE A 90 17.26 16.25 6.54
C PHE A 90 17.95 16.24 5.18
N ILE A 91 17.91 15.11 4.49
CA ILE A 91 18.51 14.87 3.18
C ILE A 91 17.39 14.53 2.19
N VAL A 92 17.39 15.19 1.04
CA VAL A 92 16.56 14.80 -0.10
C VAL A 92 17.43 14.00 -1.06
N LYS A 93 16.96 12.84 -1.52
CA LYS A 93 17.70 11.93 -2.38
C LYS A 93 16.88 11.56 -3.60
N ASP A 94 17.50 11.59 -4.77
CA ASP A 94 16.95 10.95 -5.95
C ASP A 94 17.36 9.47 -5.96
N ASP A 95 16.42 8.62 -5.64
CA ASP A 95 16.56 7.18 -5.57
C ASP A 95 15.76 6.45 -6.68
N THR A 96 15.34 7.18 -7.73
CA THR A 96 14.54 6.63 -8.83
C THR A 96 15.20 5.45 -9.54
N GLY A 97 16.52 5.34 -9.49
CA GLY A 97 17.29 4.22 -10.05
C GLY A 97 17.43 3.02 -9.10
N GLU A 98 17.15 3.20 -7.82
CA GLU A 98 17.41 2.19 -6.80
C GLU A 98 16.46 0.99 -6.92
N TRP A 99 16.95 -0.19 -6.52
CA TRP A 99 16.22 -1.45 -6.52
C TRP A 99 15.44 -1.75 -7.82
N LEU A 100 15.87 -1.17 -8.97
CA LEU A 100 15.15 -1.25 -10.23
C LEU A 100 13.67 -0.86 -10.09
N GLN A 101 13.34 0.12 -9.27
CA GLN A 101 12.00 0.67 -8.95
C GLN A 101 11.07 -0.26 -8.15
N MET A 102 11.57 -1.37 -7.57
CA MET A 102 10.73 -2.24 -6.73
C MET A 102 10.19 -1.51 -5.49
N ASP A 103 10.99 -0.62 -4.93
CA ASP A 103 10.61 0.24 -3.84
C ASP A 103 9.38 1.10 -4.19
N LYS A 104 9.42 1.78 -5.34
CA LYS A 104 8.30 2.58 -5.87
C LYS A 104 7.03 1.74 -6.06
N MET A 105 7.19 0.49 -6.49
CA MET A 105 6.06 -0.45 -6.59
C MET A 105 5.50 -0.80 -5.22
N GLY A 106 6.36 -0.93 -4.21
CA GLY A 106 5.96 -1.13 -2.82
C GLY A 106 5.14 0.04 -2.27
N HIS A 107 5.60 1.26 -2.48
CA HIS A 107 4.93 2.49 -2.08
C HIS A 107 3.55 2.63 -2.77
N LEU A 108 3.48 2.44 -4.08
CA LEU A 108 2.22 2.45 -4.84
C LEU A 108 1.24 1.40 -4.31
N TYR A 109 1.69 0.16 -4.16
CA TYR A 109 0.88 -0.94 -3.67
C TYR A 109 0.33 -0.66 -2.27
N THR A 110 1.20 -0.27 -1.35
CA THR A 110 0.83 -0.03 0.06
C THR A 110 -0.14 1.13 0.18
N SER A 111 0.11 2.24 -0.50
CA SER A 111 -0.78 3.40 -0.52
C SER A 111 -2.15 3.06 -1.11
N TYR A 112 -2.20 2.29 -2.21
CA TYR A 112 -3.44 1.79 -2.78
C TYR A 112 -4.22 0.93 -1.78
N GLN A 113 -3.57 -0.02 -1.10
CA GLN A 113 -4.24 -0.90 -0.15
C GLN A 113 -4.76 -0.13 1.07
N ILE A 114 -3.98 0.81 1.60
CA ILE A 114 -4.42 1.68 2.70
C ILE A 114 -5.65 2.49 2.27
N ALA A 115 -5.61 3.15 1.11
CA ALA A 115 -6.72 3.93 0.59
C ALA A 115 -7.99 3.08 0.43
N ARG A 116 -7.86 1.91 -0.18
CA ARG A 116 -8.96 0.96 -0.41
C ARG A 116 -9.56 0.45 0.89
N HIS A 117 -8.72 -0.05 1.80
CA HIS A 117 -9.19 -0.62 3.05
C HIS A 117 -9.84 0.44 3.95
N THR A 118 -9.25 1.63 4.03
CA THR A 118 -9.82 2.76 4.78
C THR A 118 -11.17 3.18 4.22
N ALA A 119 -11.30 3.34 2.91
CA ALA A 119 -12.55 3.72 2.27
C ALA A 119 -13.67 2.68 2.55
N GLU A 120 -13.36 1.38 2.42
CA GLU A 120 -14.35 0.32 2.68
C GLU A 120 -14.73 0.20 4.17
N LEU A 121 -13.81 0.51 5.09
CA LEU A 121 -14.13 0.60 6.51
C LEU A 121 -15.05 1.79 6.80
N TYR A 122 -14.74 2.96 6.23
CA TYR A 122 -15.51 4.18 6.43
C TYR A 122 -16.90 4.12 5.78
N LYS A 123 -17.03 3.43 4.67
CA LYS A 123 -18.33 3.13 4.06
C LYS A 123 -19.34 2.52 5.05
N LYS A 124 -18.87 1.68 5.99
CA LYS A 124 -19.72 1.06 7.01
C LYS A 124 -20.28 2.06 8.04
N THR A 125 -19.73 3.27 8.09
CA THR A 125 -20.19 4.32 9.02
C THR A 125 -21.34 5.15 8.47
N GLY A 126 -21.73 4.93 7.21
CA GLY A 126 -22.81 5.67 6.55
C GLY A 126 -22.44 7.09 6.11
N ILE A 127 -21.15 7.47 6.10
CA ILE A 127 -20.71 8.75 5.52
C ILE A 127 -20.92 8.76 4.01
N SER A 128 -20.94 9.95 3.42
CA SER A 128 -21.15 10.12 1.99
C SER A 128 -20.03 9.45 1.16
N LYS A 129 -20.37 9.03 -0.07
CA LYS A 129 -19.38 8.46 -1.00
C LYS A 129 -18.18 9.39 -1.20
N ARG A 130 -18.41 10.70 -1.31
CA ARG A 130 -17.34 11.70 -1.45
C ARG A 130 -16.41 11.71 -0.24
N GLN A 131 -16.97 11.75 0.97
CA GLN A 131 -16.17 11.71 2.21
C GLN A 131 -15.37 10.40 2.31
N MET A 132 -16.00 9.26 2.04
CA MET A 132 -15.35 7.95 2.04
C MET A 132 -14.14 7.92 1.08
N LEU A 133 -14.30 8.44 -0.14
CA LEU A 133 -13.23 8.46 -1.14
C LEU A 133 -12.10 9.41 -0.74
N VAL A 134 -12.43 10.61 -0.29
CA VAL A 134 -11.43 11.62 0.14
C VAL A 134 -10.63 11.10 1.34
N TYR A 135 -11.31 10.59 2.37
CA TYR A 135 -10.62 10.06 3.55
C TYR A 135 -9.78 8.82 3.22
N GLY A 136 -10.28 7.94 2.35
CA GLY A 136 -9.52 6.80 1.88
C GLY A 136 -8.25 7.22 1.15
N ALA A 137 -8.36 8.09 0.14
CA ALA A 137 -7.21 8.55 -0.64
C ALA A 137 -6.19 9.31 0.22
N ILE A 138 -6.65 10.22 1.08
CA ILE A 138 -5.79 10.96 2.00
C ILE A 138 -5.07 10.00 2.96
N SER A 139 -5.75 8.96 3.47
CA SER A 139 -5.12 7.98 4.35
C SER A 139 -3.97 7.24 3.68
N GLY A 140 -4.10 6.85 2.41
CA GLY A 140 -3.03 6.21 1.65
C GLY A 140 -1.76 7.06 1.58
N ILE A 141 -1.91 8.37 1.38
CA ILE A 141 -0.79 9.31 1.32
C ILE A 141 -0.24 9.57 2.73
N ILE A 142 -1.10 9.94 3.67
CA ILE A 142 -0.69 10.36 5.02
C ILE A 142 -0.01 9.24 5.80
N PHE A 143 -0.44 7.99 5.66
CA PHE A 143 0.19 6.88 6.37
C PHE A 143 1.55 6.47 5.79
N GLN A 144 1.86 6.84 4.55
CA GLN A 144 3.17 6.60 3.94
C GLN A 144 4.15 7.78 4.12
N THR A 145 3.65 9.02 4.15
CA THR A 145 4.48 10.23 4.27
C THR A 145 5.45 10.22 5.47
N PRO A 146 5.08 9.76 6.68
CA PRO A 146 6.02 9.73 7.81
C PRO A 146 7.21 8.79 7.62
N ILE A 147 7.09 7.75 6.79
CA ILE A 147 8.23 6.89 6.43
C ILE A 147 9.24 7.73 5.66
N GLU A 148 8.79 8.44 4.63
CA GLU A 148 9.62 9.32 3.81
C GLU A 148 10.29 10.43 4.64
N ILE A 149 9.57 10.99 5.62
CA ILE A 149 10.14 11.99 6.51
C ILE A 149 11.22 11.39 7.41
N LEU A 150 11.02 10.18 7.93
CA LEU A 150 12.02 9.47 8.72
C LEU A 150 13.25 9.11 7.86
N ASP A 151 13.02 8.68 6.62
CA ASP A 151 14.07 8.40 5.65
C ASP A 151 14.88 9.67 5.36
N GLY A 152 14.22 10.82 5.25
CA GLY A 152 14.87 12.12 5.11
C GLY A 152 15.84 12.47 6.24
N PHE A 153 15.59 11.99 7.45
CA PHE A 153 16.50 12.16 8.60
C PHE A 153 17.47 10.99 8.79
N SER A 154 17.41 9.96 7.97
CA SER A 154 18.29 8.81 8.04
C SER A 154 19.55 9.02 7.19
N PRO A 155 20.75 8.73 7.70
CA PRO A 155 21.98 8.77 6.90
C PRO A 155 22.02 7.67 5.83
N ASP A 156 21.20 6.63 6.00
CA ASP A 156 21.21 5.45 5.13
C ASP A 156 20.27 5.58 3.94
N TYR A 157 19.22 6.45 4.04
CA TYR A 157 18.14 6.53 3.07
C TYR A 157 18.06 7.93 2.44
N GLY A 158 17.26 8.81 2.94
CA GLY A 158 16.95 10.13 2.39
C GLY A 158 15.48 10.22 1.99
N PHE A 159 14.89 11.41 2.06
CA PHE A 159 13.55 11.70 1.57
C PHE A 159 13.50 11.54 0.05
N SER A 160 12.62 10.68 -0.45
CA SER A 160 12.45 10.41 -1.87
C SER A 160 11.22 11.12 -2.45
N PRO A 161 11.39 12.11 -3.35
CA PRO A 161 10.27 12.62 -4.13
C PRO A 161 9.61 11.54 -5.00
N GLY A 162 10.38 10.54 -5.46
CA GLY A 162 9.89 9.41 -6.24
C GLY A 162 8.89 8.56 -5.46
N ASP A 163 9.17 8.29 -4.18
CA ASP A 163 8.29 7.52 -3.31
C ASP A 163 7.03 8.31 -2.95
N MET A 164 7.14 9.63 -2.77
CA MET A 164 5.96 10.48 -2.61
C MET A 164 5.06 10.43 -3.84
N VAL A 165 5.61 10.46 -5.06
CA VAL A 165 4.84 10.29 -6.30
C VAL A 165 4.19 8.91 -6.36
N ALA A 166 4.89 7.85 -5.97
CA ALA A 166 4.35 6.49 -5.92
C ALA A 166 3.20 6.38 -4.89
N ASN A 167 3.35 7.00 -3.71
CA ASN A 167 2.31 7.07 -2.68
C ASN A 167 1.04 7.77 -3.19
N VAL A 168 1.18 8.91 -3.84
CA VAL A 168 0.06 9.62 -4.45
C VAL A 168 -0.58 8.77 -5.56
N SER A 169 0.24 8.14 -6.42
CA SER A 169 -0.23 7.33 -7.53
C SER A 169 -1.06 6.12 -7.07
N GLY A 170 -0.67 5.44 -5.99
CA GLY A 170 -1.44 4.35 -5.41
C GLY A 170 -2.82 4.79 -4.92
N SER A 171 -2.89 5.88 -4.18
CA SER A 171 -4.16 6.45 -3.70
C SER A 171 -5.05 6.93 -4.85
N VAL A 172 -4.46 7.60 -5.85
CA VAL A 172 -5.18 8.08 -7.05
C VAL A 172 -5.67 6.91 -7.90
N LEU A 173 -4.92 5.82 -8.00
CA LEU A 173 -5.36 4.63 -8.72
C LEU A 173 -6.65 4.04 -8.10
N TYR A 174 -6.77 4.01 -6.77
CA TYR A 174 -8.02 3.59 -6.13
C TYR A 174 -9.15 4.60 -6.36
N LEU A 175 -8.91 5.87 -6.01
CA LEU A 175 -9.87 6.96 -6.12
C LEU A 175 -10.42 7.10 -7.54
N GLY A 176 -9.52 7.10 -8.52
CA GLY A 176 -9.86 7.27 -9.94
C GLY A 176 -10.78 6.14 -10.45
N GLN A 177 -10.52 4.89 -10.05
CA GLN A 177 -11.36 3.77 -10.45
C GLN A 177 -12.80 3.93 -9.92
N ILE A 178 -12.94 4.27 -8.64
CA ILE A 178 -14.27 4.47 -8.05
C ILE A 178 -14.96 5.72 -8.61
N ALA A 179 -14.20 6.78 -8.92
CA ALA A 179 -14.77 7.98 -9.52
C ALA A 179 -15.26 7.76 -10.96
N LEU A 180 -14.49 7.01 -11.76
CA LEU A 180 -14.77 6.78 -13.18
C LEU A 180 -15.75 5.60 -13.40
N TRP A 181 -15.65 4.55 -12.60
CA TRP A 181 -16.34 3.27 -12.86
C TRP A 181 -17.26 2.81 -11.74
N ASP A 182 -17.23 3.48 -10.60
CA ASP A 182 -17.94 3.08 -9.38
C ASP A 182 -17.57 1.68 -8.86
N GLU A 183 -16.49 1.13 -9.38
CA GLU A 183 -15.98 -0.19 -9.02
C GLU A 183 -14.46 -0.28 -9.21
N VAL A 184 -13.83 -1.19 -8.47
CA VAL A 184 -12.43 -1.56 -8.68
C VAL A 184 -12.35 -2.59 -9.80
N ARG A 185 -11.62 -2.27 -10.86
CA ARG A 185 -11.38 -3.14 -12.04
C ARG A 185 -9.95 -3.65 -12.11
N ILE A 186 -8.98 -2.82 -11.71
CA ILE A 186 -7.55 -3.14 -11.67
C ILE A 186 -7.14 -3.23 -10.20
N GLN A 187 -6.58 -4.35 -9.80
CA GLN A 187 -6.23 -4.63 -8.41
C GLN A 187 -4.72 -4.85 -8.29
N PRO A 188 -4.00 -3.90 -7.67
CA PRO A 188 -2.63 -4.16 -7.22
C PRO A 188 -2.62 -5.29 -6.19
N LYS A 189 -1.73 -6.28 -6.41
CA LYS A 189 -1.53 -7.41 -5.51
C LYS A 189 -0.05 -7.64 -5.28
N PHE A 190 0.26 -8.42 -4.27
CA PHE A 190 1.62 -8.71 -3.83
C PHE A 190 1.82 -10.20 -3.68
N SER A 191 3.02 -10.66 -3.99
CA SER A 191 3.48 -12.00 -3.64
C SER A 191 4.95 -11.98 -3.22
N PHE A 192 5.36 -12.98 -2.49
CA PHE A 192 6.73 -13.10 -1.99
C PHE A 192 7.18 -14.55 -1.93
N HIS A 193 8.42 -14.79 -2.35
CA HIS A 193 9.13 -16.04 -2.13
C HIS A 193 10.51 -15.76 -1.53
N TYR A 194 10.99 -16.67 -0.70
CA TYR A 194 12.32 -16.51 -0.11
C TYR A 194 13.42 -16.74 -1.13
N THR A 195 14.41 -15.85 -1.15
CA THR A 195 15.60 -15.99 -1.98
C THR A 195 16.82 -16.42 -1.17
N SER A 196 17.85 -16.92 -1.83
CA SER A 196 19.14 -17.19 -1.19
C SER A 196 19.96 -15.91 -0.95
N LEU A 197 19.57 -14.79 -1.59
CA LEU A 197 20.34 -13.54 -1.57
C LEU A 197 20.29 -12.87 -0.18
N SER A 198 19.22 -13.07 0.59
CA SER A 198 19.14 -12.58 1.98
C SER A 198 20.24 -13.19 2.88
N ARG A 199 20.74 -14.39 2.56
CA ARG A 199 21.87 -15.00 3.28
C ARG A 199 23.20 -14.34 2.92
N VAL A 200 23.32 -13.77 1.72
CA VAL A 200 24.51 -13.07 1.23
C VAL A 200 24.63 -11.68 1.84
N ARG A 201 23.51 -10.98 1.98
CA ARG A 201 23.45 -9.61 2.51
C ARG A 201 22.35 -9.49 3.58
N PRO A 202 22.48 -10.18 4.74
CA PRO A 202 21.45 -10.19 5.76
C PRO A 202 21.16 -8.80 6.37
N GLU A 203 22.16 -7.94 6.42
CA GLU A 203 22.03 -6.56 6.90
C GLU A 203 21.13 -5.70 6.00
N LEU A 204 21.07 -5.99 4.71
CA LEU A 204 20.35 -5.23 3.70
C LEU A 204 19.05 -5.92 3.26
N LEU A 205 19.08 -7.24 3.04
CA LEU A 205 17.99 -8.05 2.51
C LEU A 205 17.22 -8.82 3.61
N GLY A 206 17.60 -8.63 4.87
CA GLY A 206 16.95 -9.21 6.04
C GLY A 206 17.68 -10.39 6.64
N SER A 207 17.90 -10.33 7.96
CA SER A 207 18.62 -11.31 8.75
C SER A 207 17.77 -12.51 9.20
N ASN A 208 16.47 -12.40 9.08
CA ASN A 208 15.49 -13.44 9.40
C ASN A 208 14.33 -13.43 8.41
N ARG A 209 13.43 -14.42 8.51
CA ARG A 209 12.31 -14.56 7.56
C ARG A 209 11.39 -13.35 7.50
N TYR A 210 11.11 -12.74 8.63
CA TYR A 210 10.26 -11.56 8.70
C TYR A 210 10.92 -10.35 8.02
N GLU A 211 12.20 -10.09 8.34
CA GLU A 211 12.94 -9.01 7.70
C GLU A 211 13.14 -9.25 6.19
N SER A 212 13.41 -10.51 5.77
CA SER A 212 13.53 -10.82 4.34
C SER A 212 12.22 -10.58 3.59
N TRP A 213 11.07 -10.92 4.19
CA TRP A 213 9.77 -10.61 3.60
C TRP A 213 9.58 -9.10 3.33
N LEU A 214 10.12 -8.25 4.20
CA LEU A 214 10.04 -6.80 4.08
C LEU A 214 11.11 -6.19 3.18
N LYS A 215 12.34 -6.72 3.19
CA LYS A 215 13.54 -6.07 2.63
C LYS A 215 14.10 -6.74 1.39
N ASP A 216 13.82 -8.03 1.16
CA ASP A 216 14.36 -8.73 0.00
C ASP A 216 13.50 -8.50 -1.23
N TYR A 217 13.75 -7.40 -1.90
CA TYR A 217 13.05 -7.04 -3.15
C TYR A 217 13.21 -8.10 -4.26
N ASN A 218 14.23 -8.97 -4.21
CA ASN A 218 14.36 -10.05 -5.18
C ASN A 218 13.30 -11.14 -5.02
N GLY A 219 12.73 -11.26 -3.81
CA GLY A 219 11.65 -12.20 -3.53
C GLY A 219 10.26 -11.61 -3.74
N GLN A 220 10.15 -10.29 -3.88
CA GLN A 220 8.89 -9.60 -4.03
C GLN A 220 8.45 -9.53 -5.49
N THR A 221 7.14 -9.66 -5.72
CA THR A 221 6.53 -9.40 -7.02
C THR A 221 5.25 -8.61 -6.83
N TYR A 222 5.14 -7.50 -7.54
CA TYR A 222 3.94 -6.66 -7.56
C TYR A 222 3.15 -6.93 -8.83
N TRP A 223 1.84 -7.09 -8.68
CA TRP A 223 0.94 -7.52 -9.72
C TRP A 223 -0.17 -6.50 -9.94
N PHE A 224 -0.64 -6.40 -11.17
CA PHE A 224 -1.90 -5.76 -11.51
C PHE A 224 -2.83 -6.80 -12.10
N SER A 225 -3.92 -7.11 -11.37
CA SER A 225 -4.90 -8.13 -11.73
C SER A 225 -6.20 -7.49 -12.18
N ALA A 226 -6.75 -7.96 -13.31
CA ALA A 226 -7.99 -7.45 -13.85
C ALA A 226 -8.80 -8.55 -14.52
N SER A 227 -10.13 -8.54 -14.30
CA SER A 227 -11.03 -9.44 -15.01
C SER A 227 -11.49 -8.81 -16.34
N PRO A 228 -11.40 -9.53 -17.47
CA PRO A 228 -11.98 -9.08 -18.73
C PRO A 228 -13.46 -8.68 -18.62
N LYS A 229 -14.22 -9.39 -17.77
CA LYS A 229 -15.62 -9.10 -17.50
C LYS A 229 -15.87 -7.69 -16.99
N SER A 230 -14.94 -7.10 -16.27
CA SER A 230 -15.06 -5.73 -15.75
C SER A 230 -14.99 -4.66 -16.84
N PHE A 231 -14.35 -4.96 -17.96
CA PHE A 231 -14.23 -4.03 -19.11
C PHE A 231 -15.22 -4.36 -20.21
N PHE A 232 -15.48 -5.65 -20.44
CA PHE A 232 -16.36 -6.14 -21.50
C PHE A 232 -17.57 -6.85 -20.89
N ARG A 233 -18.59 -6.08 -20.47
CA ARG A 233 -19.76 -6.59 -19.72
C ARG A 233 -20.53 -7.68 -20.47
N GLY A 234 -20.54 -7.66 -21.81
CA GLY A 234 -21.17 -8.69 -22.65
C GLY A 234 -20.39 -10.01 -22.74
N MET A 235 -19.14 -10.06 -22.31
CA MET A 235 -18.30 -11.26 -22.41
C MET A 235 -18.80 -12.36 -21.45
N ASN A 236 -18.88 -13.58 -21.96
CA ASN A 236 -19.15 -14.76 -21.12
C ASN A 236 -17.86 -15.22 -20.42
N TRP A 237 -17.44 -14.48 -19.41
CA TRP A 237 -16.24 -14.69 -18.62
C TRP A 237 -16.58 -14.65 -17.12
N PRO A 238 -16.01 -15.56 -16.30
CA PRO A 238 -16.23 -15.50 -14.85
C PRO A 238 -15.68 -14.20 -14.26
N ALA A 239 -16.52 -13.47 -13.52
CA ALA A 239 -16.11 -12.17 -12.95
C ALA A 239 -14.94 -12.27 -11.97
N TRP A 240 -14.77 -13.44 -11.34
CA TRP A 240 -13.69 -13.72 -10.38
C TRP A 240 -12.37 -14.14 -11.04
N LEU A 241 -12.37 -14.54 -12.31
CA LEU A 241 -11.16 -14.95 -13.02
C LEU A 241 -10.50 -13.74 -13.68
N CYS A 242 -9.25 -13.51 -13.34
CA CYS A 242 -8.45 -12.38 -13.76
C CYS A 242 -7.22 -12.81 -14.55
N PHE A 243 -6.75 -11.92 -15.40
CA PHE A 243 -5.37 -11.91 -15.86
C PHE A 243 -4.55 -10.99 -14.97
N SER A 244 -3.29 -11.36 -14.75
CA SER A 244 -2.36 -10.58 -13.94
C SER A 244 -1.07 -10.35 -14.72
N VAL A 245 -0.61 -9.11 -14.72
CA VAL A 245 0.75 -8.75 -15.11
C VAL A 245 1.56 -8.45 -13.86
N GLY A 246 2.77 -9.02 -13.77
CA GLY A 246 3.63 -8.90 -12.61
C GLY A 246 4.97 -8.25 -12.96
N TYR A 247 5.53 -7.57 -11.97
CA TYR A 247 6.86 -6.98 -12.02
C TYR A 247 7.68 -7.45 -10.82
N GLY A 248 8.89 -7.93 -11.08
CA GLY A 248 9.87 -8.35 -10.09
C GLY A 248 11.29 -8.11 -10.58
N ILE A 249 12.26 -8.37 -9.71
CA ILE A 249 13.69 -8.22 -10.01
C ILE A 249 14.48 -9.41 -9.51
N GLN A 250 15.69 -9.53 -9.98
CA GLN A 250 16.62 -10.58 -9.55
C GLN A 250 18.06 -10.06 -9.53
N ASP A 251 18.87 -10.67 -8.65
CA ASP A 251 20.30 -10.42 -8.50
C ASP A 251 20.67 -9.01 -7.99
N MET A 252 19.72 -8.32 -7.32
CA MET A 252 20.00 -7.08 -6.60
C MET A 252 20.48 -7.38 -5.18
N VAL A 253 21.73 -7.10 -4.89
CA VAL A 253 22.35 -7.24 -3.56
C VAL A 253 22.77 -5.88 -2.96
N SER A 254 22.41 -4.81 -3.63
CA SER A 254 22.58 -3.43 -3.21
C SER A 254 21.45 -2.60 -3.82
N ALA A 255 21.16 -1.43 -3.25
CA ALA A 255 20.16 -0.50 -3.79
C ALA A 255 20.52 -0.06 -5.22
N GLU A 256 21.80 0.25 -5.44
CA GLU A 256 22.32 0.61 -6.75
C GLU A 256 22.70 -0.62 -7.58
N ARG A 257 22.27 -0.61 -8.83
CA ARG A 257 22.55 -1.70 -9.80
C ARG A 257 24.05 -1.91 -9.99
N GLU A 258 24.81 -0.85 -10.12
CA GLU A 258 26.25 -0.84 -10.36
C GLU A 258 27.00 -1.52 -9.22
N LYS A 259 26.65 -1.21 -7.97
CA LYS A 259 27.23 -1.85 -6.78
C LYS A 259 26.93 -3.35 -6.69
N SER A 260 25.79 -3.79 -7.21
CA SER A 260 25.49 -5.22 -7.34
C SER A 260 26.38 -5.89 -8.40
N ILE A 261 26.66 -5.19 -9.51
CA ILE A 261 27.54 -5.68 -10.60
C ILE A 261 28.99 -5.78 -10.09
N GLU A 262 29.49 -4.80 -9.38
CA GLU A 262 30.82 -4.81 -8.74
C GLU A 262 31.01 -6.02 -7.81
N ARG A 263 29.92 -6.51 -7.21
CA ARG A 263 29.91 -7.71 -6.35
C ARG A 263 29.77 -9.02 -7.14
N GLY A 264 29.80 -8.96 -8.48
CA GLY A 264 29.73 -10.14 -9.33
C GLY A 264 28.30 -10.61 -9.69
N TYR A 265 27.28 -9.86 -9.27
CA TYR A 265 25.88 -10.15 -9.62
C TYR A 265 25.50 -9.51 -10.95
N ARG A 266 24.39 -9.95 -11.51
CA ARG A 266 23.89 -9.42 -12.79
C ARG A 266 22.42 -9.03 -12.67
N PRO A 267 22.09 -7.87 -12.05
CA PRO A 267 20.72 -7.44 -11.82
C PRO A 267 19.88 -7.35 -13.10
N TYR A 268 18.64 -7.81 -13.03
CA TYR A 268 17.69 -7.72 -14.13
C TYR A 268 16.24 -7.68 -13.66
N ARG A 269 15.38 -7.12 -14.53
CA ARG A 269 13.94 -7.07 -14.37
C ARG A 269 13.29 -8.36 -14.82
N GLN A 270 12.19 -8.71 -14.16
CA GLN A 270 11.34 -9.85 -14.50
C GLN A 270 9.91 -9.34 -14.67
N TYR A 271 9.29 -9.74 -15.78
CA TYR A 271 7.91 -9.46 -16.07
C TYR A 271 7.15 -10.77 -16.10
N TYR A 272 5.93 -10.77 -15.61
CA TYR A 272 5.14 -11.98 -15.50
C TYR A 272 3.75 -11.79 -16.12
N LEU A 273 3.24 -12.86 -16.73
CA LEU A 273 1.85 -13.00 -17.14
C LEU A 273 1.29 -14.24 -16.45
N SER A 274 0.17 -14.08 -15.73
CA SER A 274 -0.42 -15.16 -14.93
C SER A 274 -1.94 -15.04 -14.88
N LEU A 275 -2.60 -16.11 -14.50
CA LEU A 275 -3.99 -16.07 -14.04
C LEU A 275 -4.05 -15.67 -12.57
N ASP A 276 -5.20 -15.12 -12.15
CA ASP A 276 -5.44 -14.76 -10.77
C ASP A 276 -6.94 -14.83 -10.42
N ILE A 277 -7.26 -14.76 -9.13
CA ILE A 277 -8.61 -14.83 -8.62
C ILE A 277 -8.96 -13.56 -7.87
N ASP A 278 -10.05 -12.90 -8.28
CA ASP A 278 -10.68 -11.85 -7.47
C ASP A 278 -11.63 -12.47 -6.45
N LEU A 279 -11.12 -12.63 -5.22
CA LEU A 279 -11.90 -13.20 -4.11
C LEU A 279 -13.12 -12.34 -3.74
N THR A 280 -13.13 -11.06 -4.08
CA THR A 280 -14.26 -10.15 -3.79
C THR A 280 -15.45 -10.39 -4.71
N LYS A 281 -15.23 -11.02 -5.85
CA LYS A 281 -16.29 -11.38 -6.84
C LYS A 281 -16.85 -12.80 -6.62
N ILE A 282 -16.31 -13.57 -5.67
CA ILE A 282 -16.82 -14.88 -5.32
C ILE A 282 -18.06 -14.71 -4.43
N LYS A 283 -19.17 -15.26 -4.88
CA LYS A 283 -20.45 -15.20 -4.14
C LYS A 283 -20.39 -16.12 -2.91
N THR A 284 -20.60 -15.54 -1.74
CA THR A 284 -20.66 -16.28 -0.45
C THR A 284 -21.75 -15.70 0.44
N LYS A 285 -22.45 -16.58 1.18
CA LYS A 285 -23.44 -16.19 2.21
C LYS A 285 -22.74 -15.79 3.53
N SER A 286 -21.54 -16.26 3.77
CA SER A 286 -20.79 -15.99 5.01
C SER A 286 -20.19 -14.59 5.00
N LYS A 287 -20.57 -13.76 5.98
CA LYS A 287 -19.97 -12.44 6.20
C LYS A 287 -18.47 -12.53 6.50
N LEU A 288 -18.06 -13.56 7.28
CA LEU A 288 -16.66 -13.79 7.64
C LEU A 288 -15.83 -14.08 6.39
N VAL A 289 -16.27 -15.06 5.56
CA VAL A 289 -15.56 -15.44 4.32
C VAL A 289 -15.42 -14.24 3.38
N ARG A 290 -16.47 -13.41 3.26
CA ARG A 290 -16.43 -12.19 2.45
C ARG A 290 -15.42 -11.18 2.98
N THR A 291 -15.37 -10.98 4.31
CA THR A 291 -14.41 -10.06 4.95
C THR A 291 -12.98 -10.57 4.81
N LEU A 292 -12.74 -11.85 5.08
CA LEU A 292 -11.42 -12.46 4.89
C LEU A 292 -11.00 -12.41 3.43
N GLY A 293 -11.90 -12.75 2.50
CA GLY A 293 -11.66 -12.66 1.06
C GLY A 293 -11.28 -11.25 0.61
N PHE A 294 -11.88 -10.22 1.19
CA PHE A 294 -11.55 -8.83 0.90
C PHE A 294 -10.10 -8.48 1.27
N PHE A 295 -9.63 -8.89 2.45
CA PHE A 295 -8.24 -8.63 2.89
C PHE A 295 -7.23 -9.52 2.16
N VAL A 296 -7.51 -10.82 2.04
CA VAL A 296 -6.63 -11.79 1.35
C VAL A 296 -6.50 -11.45 -0.14
N ASN A 297 -7.48 -10.77 -0.72
CA ASN A 297 -7.44 -10.34 -2.12
C ASN A 297 -6.31 -9.33 -2.44
N SER A 298 -5.63 -8.79 -1.43
CA SER A 298 -4.41 -8.00 -1.58
C SER A 298 -3.20 -8.86 -2.00
N ILE A 299 -3.29 -10.18 -1.82
CA ILE A 299 -2.23 -11.12 -2.12
C ILE A 299 -2.57 -11.86 -3.42
N LYS A 300 -1.55 -12.09 -4.24
CA LYS A 300 -1.66 -12.91 -5.45
C LYS A 300 -1.92 -14.36 -5.08
N ILE A 301 -2.94 -14.95 -5.67
CA ILE A 301 -3.18 -16.38 -5.52
C ILE A 301 -2.15 -17.15 -6.36
N PRO A 302 -1.49 -18.21 -5.81
CA PRO A 302 -0.57 -19.04 -6.57
C PRO A 302 -1.21 -19.59 -7.84
N ALA A 303 -0.56 -19.36 -8.97
CA ALA A 303 -1.07 -19.79 -10.28
C ALA A 303 0.10 -19.98 -11.26
N PRO A 304 -0.12 -20.69 -12.38
CA PRO A 304 0.87 -20.77 -13.44
C PRO A 304 1.20 -19.37 -13.97
N ALA A 305 2.50 -19.13 -14.23
CA ALA A 305 2.99 -17.86 -14.75
C ALA A 305 4.02 -18.06 -15.86
N LEU A 306 3.97 -17.19 -16.87
CA LEU A 306 5.03 -16.99 -17.82
C LEU A 306 5.92 -15.86 -17.34
N GLN A 307 7.20 -16.13 -17.15
CA GLN A 307 8.21 -15.16 -16.78
C GLN A 307 9.00 -14.73 -18.01
N PHE A 308 9.08 -13.44 -18.23
CA PHE A 308 9.87 -12.80 -19.27
C PHE A 308 11.04 -12.06 -18.64
N SER A 309 12.24 -12.35 -19.06
CA SER A 309 13.45 -11.69 -18.57
C SER A 309 14.53 -11.68 -19.63
N ARG A 310 15.67 -11.04 -19.34
CA ARG A 310 16.84 -11.11 -20.24
C ARG A 310 17.39 -12.52 -20.43
N LYS A 311 17.00 -13.49 -19.58
CA LYS A 311 17.39 -14.91 -19.72
C LYS A 311 16.45 -15.68 -20.66
N GLY A 312 15.42 -15.00 -21.20
CA GLY A 312 14.40 -15.60 -22.06
C GLY A 312 13.06 -15.73 -21.37
N ILE A 313 12.24 -16.64 -21.88
CA ILE A 313 10.90 -16.95 -21.36
C ILE A 313 11.00 -18.24 -20.55
N ASP A 314 10.43 -18.23 -19.36
CA ASP A 314 10.40 -19.39 -18.45
C ASP A 314 8.97 -19.61 -17.96
N PHE A 315 8.56 -20.88 -17.88
CA PHE A 315 7.25 -21.26 -17.34
C PHE A 315 7.37 -21.69 -15.89
N LYS A 316 6.60 -21.04 -15.02
CA LYS A 316 6.49 -21.34 -13.60
C LYS A 316 5.15 -22.01 -13.34
N PRO A 317 5.09 -23.33 -13.06
CA PRO A 317 3.81 -24.03 -12.81
C PRO A 317 3.03 -23.46 -11.63
N PHE A 318 3.74 -23.05 -10.58
CA PHE A 318 3.21 -22.36 -9.40
C PHE A 318 4.11 -21.18 -9.08
N TYR A 319 3.56 -19.98 -9.18
CA TYR A 319 4.28 -18.75 -8.85
C TYR A 319 3.39 -17.81 -8.02
N PHE A 320 3.97 -17.24 -6.98
CA PHE A 320 3.37 -16.24 -6.13
C PHE A 320 4.44 -15.36 -5.45
#